data_10dad06773cc5e76def1556fd1afc379
#
_entry.id   10dad06773cc5e76def1556fd1afc379
#
_cell.length_a   1.000
_cell.length_b   1.000
_cell.length_c   1.000
_cell.angle_alpha   90.00
_cell.angle_beta   90.00
_cell.angle_gamma   90.00
#
_symmetry.space_group_name_H-M   'P 1'
#
loop_
_entity.id
_entity.type
_entity.pdbx_description
1 polymer ?
#
loop_
_entity_poly.entity_id
_entity_poly.type
_entity_poly.pdbx_seq_one_letter_code
_entity_poly.pdbx_strand_id
1 'polypeptide(L)'
;DVLEHIPNPEDGLKEIYRVLAKGGKVLLSVPFLPMQQETVVRARLDSDGEVEHVLEAQYHGDPVSTAGCLCFQDFGWDLLDRMRTIGFVDVNMLLYWSAEYGYFGVEQMMIVGSKQR
;
A
#
# COMPACT_ATOMS: atom_id res chain seq x y z
N ASP A 1 3.76 4.92 0.85
CA ASP A 1 3.18 5.45 -0.41
C ASP A 1 4.08 5.06 -1.59
N VAL A 2 3.98 3.81 -2.02
CA VAL A 2 4.69 3.24 -3.17
C VAL A 2 3.84 2.16 -3.83
N LEU A 3 3.17 1.30 -3.05
CA LEU A 3 2.44 0.14 -3.56
C LEU A 3 1.29 0.53 -4.49
N GLU A 4 0.68 1.70 -4.29
CA GLU A 4 -0.38 2.25 -5.12
C GLU A 4 0.07 2.56 -6.55
N HIS A 5 1.38 2.76 -6.75
CA HIS A 5 1.98 3.06 -8.05
C HIS A 5 2.51 1.81 -8.78
N ILE A 6 2.40 0.64 -8.16
CA ILE A 6 2.81 -0.64 -8.76
C ILE A 6 1.57 -1.31 -9.36
N PRO A 7 1.58 -1.62 -10.68
CA PRO A 7 0.42 -2.27 -11.31
C PRO A 7 0.00 -3.58 -10.64
N ASN A 8 0.97 -4.37 -10.17
CA ASN A 8 0.74 -5.59 -9.39
C ASN A 8 1.36 -5.46 -7.98
N PRO A 9 0.60 -5.01 -6.97
CA PRO A 9 1.11 -4.79 -5.62
C PRO A 9 1.57 -6.07 -4.92
N GLU A 10 1.05 -7.25 -5.31
CA GLU A 10 1.51 -8.53 -4.76
C GLU A 10 3.00 -8.76 -5.02
N ASP A 11 3.50 -8.37 -6.19
CA ASP A 11 4.92 -8.53 -6.50
C ASP A 11 5.78 -7.62 -5.62
N GLY A 12 5.33 -6.37 -5.39
CA GLY A 12 5.96 -5.47 -4.44
C GLY A 12 5.99 -6.04 -3.01
N LEU A 13 4.87 -6.57 -2.54
CA LEU A 13 4.77 -7.20 -1.21
C LEU A 13 5.65 -8.44 -1.08
N LYS A 14 5.71 -9.30 -2.12
CA LYS A 14 6.61 -10.46 -2.15
C LYS A 14 8.08 -10.05 -2.06
N GLU A 15 8.48 -8.99 -2.78
CA GLU A 15 9.84 -8.47 -2.72
C GLU A 15 10.18 -7.88 -1.35
N ILE A 16 9.26 -7.13 -0.74
CA ILE A 16 9.41 -6.67 0.65
C ILE A 16 9.62 -7.87 1.57
N TYR A 17 8.77 -8.89 1.46
CA TYR A 17 8.90 -10.11 2.26
C TYR A 17 10.23 -10.82 2.03
N ARG A 18 10.66 -10.91 0.77
CA ARG A 18 11.92 -11.57 0.40
C ARG A 18 13.13 -10.91 1.08
N VAL A 19 13.21 -9.57 1.05
CA VAL A 19 14.37 -8.83 1.57
C VAL A 19 14.38 -8.66 3.08
N LEU A 20 13.23 -8.80 3.76
CA LEU A 20 13.20 -8.76 5.22
C LEU A 20 14.03 -9.87 5.83
N ALA A 21 14.82 -9.53 6.84
CA ALA A 21 15.47 -10.51 7.70
C ALA A 21 14.44 -11.33 8.46
N LYS A 22 14.79 -12.54 8.89
CA LYS A 22 13.97 -13.35 9.81
C LYS A 22 13.69 -12.56 11.10
N GLY A 23 12.44 -12.46 11.50
CA GLY A 23 11.97 -11.64 12.62
C GLY A 23 11.90 -10.14 12.31
N GLY A 24 12.27 -9.73 11.10
CA GLY A 24 12.15 -8.33 10.63
C GLY A 24 10.70 -7.90 10.48
N LYS A 25 10.50 -6.58 10.56
CA LYS A 25 9.17 -5.96 10.41
C LYS A 25 9.17 -5.00 9.25
N VAL A 26 8.01 -4.89 8.59
CA VAL A 26 7.70 -3.83 7.65
C VAL A 26 6.65 -2.90 8.25
N LEU A 27 6.81 -1.62 7.99
CA LEU A 27 5.81 -0.59 8.24
C LEU A 27 5.44 0.02 6.88
N LEU A 28 4.15 0.01 6.55
CA LEU A 28 3.64 0.49 5.26
C LEU A 28 2.62 1.60 5.49
N SER A 29 2.78 2.71 4.79
CA SER A 29 1.73 3.66 4.51
C SER A 29 1.27 3.49 3.06
N VAL A 30 -0.02 3.58 2.84
CA VAL A 30 -0.67 3.49 1.51
C VAL A 30 -1.94 4.33 1.53
N PRO A 31 -2.48 4.76 0.38
CA PRO A 31 -3.84 5.28 0.31
C PRO A 31 -4.80 4.19 0.75
N PHE A 32 -5.31 4.30 1.99
CA PHE A 32 -6.15 3.29 2.62
C PHE A 32 -7.57 3.80 2.82
N LEU A 33 -8.54 3.03 2.36
CA LEU A 33 -9.96 3.33 2.44
C LEU A 33 -10.59 2.53 3.59
N PRO A 34 -10.72 3.09 4.81
CA PRO A 34 -11.17 2.34 5.99
C PRO A 34 -12.62 1.86 5.90
N MET A 35 -13.42 2.43 5.00
CA MET A 35 -14.81 2.02 4.75
C MET A 35 -14.94 0.99 3.64
N GLN A 36 -13.84 0.56 3.00
CA GLN A 36 -13.83 -0.42 1.91
C GLN A 36 -13.21 -1.74 2.37
N GLN A 37 -13.94 -2.83 2.17
CA GLN A 37 -13.41 -4.17 2.43
C GLN A 37 -12.42 -4.56 1.34
N GLU A 38 -12.74 -4.27 0.09
CA GLU A 38 -11.94 -4.62 -1.08
C GLU A 38 -11.15 -3.40 -1.60
N THR A 39 -9.96 -3.66 -2.09
CA THR A 39 -9.14 -2.68 -2.81
C THR A 39 -9.85 -2.18 -4.06
N VAL A 40 -9.88 -0.88 -4.26
CA VAL A 40 -10.45 -0.23 -5.44
C VAL A 40 -9.36 -0.13 -6.51
N VAL A 41 -9.52 -0.89 -7.61
CA VAL A 41 -8.61 -0.81 -8.76
C VAL A 41 -8.99 0.38 -9.62
N ARG A 42 -8.05 1.30 -9.85
CA ARG A 42 -8.23 2.52 -10.67
C ARG A 42 -7.67 2.37 -12.08
N ALA A 43 -6.57 1.64 -12.21
CA ALA A 43 -5.93 1.33 -13.48
C ALA A 43 -5.28 -0.06 -13.43
N ARG A 44 -5.04 -0.63 -14.59
CA ARG A 44 -4.32 -1.90 -14.73
C ARG A 44 -3.51 -1.88 -16.02
N LEU A 45 -2.61 -2.83 -16.20
CA LEU A 45 -1.99 -3.08 -17.49
C LEU A 45 -2.84 -4.08 -18.28
N ASP A 46 -3.02 -3.81 -19.55
CA ASP A 46 -3.64 -4.75 -20.48
C ASP A 46 -2.64 -5.84 -20.94
N SER A 47 -3.05 -6.69 -21.89
CA SER A 47 -2.22 -7.78 -22.43
C SER A 47 -0.96 -7.30 -23.15
N ASP A 48 -0.97 -6.07 -23.64
CA ASP A 48 0.13 -5.46 -24.40
C ASP A 48 1.05 -4.64 -23.48
N GLY A 49 0.69 -4.53 -22.18
CA GLY A 49 1.42 -3.77 -21.17
C GLY A 49 1.08 -2.29 -21.15
N GLU A 50 0.02 -1.88 -21.86
CA GLU A 50 -0.45 -0.50 -21.87
C GLU A 50 -1.40 -0.24 -20.70
N VAL A 51 -1.46 1.01 -20.25
CA VAL A 51 -2.33 1.40 -19.12
C VAL A 51 -3.77 1.49 -19.56
N GLU A 52 -4.62 0.67 -18.95
CA GLU A 52 -6.07 0.76 -19.05
C GLU A 52 -6.64 1.42 -17.78
N HIS A 53 -7.33 2.56 -17.93
CA HIS A 53 -8.01 3.22 -16.83
C HIS A 53 -9.38 2.59 -16.58
N VAL A 54 -9.57 2.04 -15.37
CA VAL A 54 -10.85 1.48 -14.91
C VAL A 54 -11.72 2.59 -14.32
N LEU A 55 -11.10 3.56 -13.67
CA LEU A 55 -11.72 4.76 -13.10
C LEU A 55 -11.00 6.00 -13.61
N GLU A 56 -11.53 7.18 -13.27
CA GLU A 56 -10.85 8.44 -13.56
C GLU A 56 -9.41 8.41 -13.03
N ALA A 57 -8.46 8.79 -13.88
CA ALA A 57 -7.03 8.76 -13.56
C ALA A 57 -6.71 9.65 -12.36
N GLN A 58 -5.98 9.10 -11.41
CA GLN A 58 -5.48 9.84 -10.25
C GLN A 58 -3.96 9.80 -10.23
N TYR A 59 -3.37 10.98 -10.02
CA TYR A 59 -1.92 11.14 -9.95
C TYR A 59 -1.52 11.75 -8.61
N HIS A 60 -0.50 11.17 -7.98
CA HIS A 60 0.17 11.79 -6.85
C HIS A 60 1.32 12.68 -7.32
N GLY A 61 1.73 13.63 -6.47
CA GLY A 61 2.86 14.50 -6.77
C GLY A 61 4.15 13.70 -6.92
N ASP A 62 4.96 14.07 -7.91
CA ASP A 62 6.28 13.49 -8.15
C ASP A 62 7.33 14.59 -7.96
N PRO A 63 8.30 14.43 -7.04
CA PRO A 63 9.33 15.45 -6.82
C PRO A 63 10.33 15.55 -8.00
N VAL A 64 10.32 14.58 -8.90
CA VAL A 64 11.27 14.49 -10.03
C VAL A 64 10.66 15.04 -11.33
N SER A 65 9.35 14.94 -11.49
CA SER A 65 8.64 15.38 -12.69
C SER A 65 7.33 16.11 -12.36
N THR A 66 6.82 16.88 -13.33
CA THR A 66 5.52 17.55 -13.22
C THR A 66 4.35 16.65 -13.68
N ALA A 67 4.65 15.45 -14.21
CA ALA A 67 3.64 14.52 -14.72
C ALA A 67 2.89 13.79 -13.59
N GLY A 68 3.51 13.68 -12.41
CA GLY A 68 2.99 12.91 -11.29
C GLY A 68 3.16 11.40 -11.47
N CYS A 69 2.81 10.65 -10.43
CA CYS A 69 2.80 9.19 -10.42
C CYS A 69 1.37 8.69 -10.47
N LEU A 70 1.03 7.87 -11.46
CA LEU A 70 -0.29 7.26 -11.59
C LEU A 70 -0.58 6.35 -10.41
N CYS A 71 -1.79 6.45 -9.84
CA CYS A 71 -2.31 5.52 -8.85
C CYS A 71 -3.07 4.39 -9.53
N PHE A 72 -2.63 3.16 -9.37
CA PHE A 72 -3.30 1.97 -9.88
C PHE A 72 -4.41 1.50 -8.94
N GLN A 73 -4.31 1.79 -7.64
CA GLN A 73 -5.29 1.33 -6.65
C GLN A 73 -5.32 2.16 -5.37
N ASP A 74 -6.47 2.17 -4.71
CA ASP A 74 -6.67 2.58 -3.33
C ASP A 74 -6.99 1.33 -2.51
N PHE A 75 -6.26 1.10 -1.42
CA PHE A 75 -6.32 -0.17 -0.70
C PHE A 75 -7.48 -0.25 0.30
N GLY A 76 -8.12 -1.41 0.34
CA GLY A 76 -9.08 -1.80 1.36
C GLY A 76 -8.48 -2.75 2.39
N TRP A 77 -9.33 -3.32 3.25
CA TRP A 77 -8.92 -4.25 4.31
C TRP A 77 -8.35 -5.57 3.77
N ASP A 78 -8.70 -5.95 2.53
CA ASP A 78 -8.14 -7.12 1.84
C ASP A 78 -6.63 -7.08 1.70
N LEU A 79 -5.99 -5.89 1.76
CA LEU A 79 -4.53 -5.76 1.74
C LEU A 79 -3.87 -6.54 2.89
N LEU A 80 -4.48 -6.55 4.09
CA LEU A 80 -3.95 -7.28 5.23
C LEU A 80 -4.00 -8.80 4.97
N ASP A 81 -5.05 -9.29 4.32
CA ASP A 81 -5.18 -10.71 3.98
C ASP A 81 -4.22 -11.13 2.87
N ARG A 82 -3.99 -10.26 1.88
CA ARG A 82 -2.94 -10.45 0.86
C ARG A 82 -1.57 -10.58 1.50
N MET A 83 -1.23 -9.73 2.46
CA MET A 83 0.04 -9.82 3.20
C MET A 83 0.15 -11.15 3.94
N ARG A 84 -0.92 -11.59 4.64
CA ARG A 84 -0.96 -12.89 5.34
C ARG A 84 -0.76 -14.06 4.36
N THR A 85 -1.39 -14.00 3.20
CA THR A 85 -1.25 -15.01 2.14
C THR A 85 0.18 -15.12 1.61
N ILE A 86 0.93 -14.00 1.55
CA ILE A 86 2.35 -13.98 1.15
C ILE A 86 3.24 -14.62 2.24
N GLY A 87 2.78 -14.63 3.49
CA GLY A 87 3.51 -15.24 4.61
C GLY A 87 3.86 -14.28 5.73
N PHE A 88 3.46 -13.01 5.67
CA PHE A 88 3.62 -12.11 6.80
C PHE A 88 2.78 -12.60 7.99
N VAL A 89 3.35 -12.51 9.17
CA VAL A 89 2.68 -12.76 10.46
C VAL A 89 2.50 -11.44 11.21
N ASP A 90 1.65 -11.45 12.24
CA ASP A 90 1.35 -10.27 13.05
C ASP A 90 0.93 -9.05 12.19
N VAL A 91 0.15 -9.31 11.14
CA VAL A 91 -0.33 -8.25 10.24
C VAL A 91 -1.47 -7.50 10.91
N ASN A 92 -1.23 -6.23 11.20
CA ASN A 92 -2.17 -5.36 11.91
C ASN A 92 -2.21 -3.97 11.25
N MET A 93 -3.36 -3.30 11.39
CA MET A 93 -3.48 -1.87 11.16
C MET A 93 -3.20 -1.14 12.47
N LEU A 94 -2.24 -0.23 12.46
CA LEU A 94 -1.95 0.67 13.57
C LEU A 94 -2.62 2.01 13.30
N LEU A 95 -3.31 2.52 14.31
CA LEU A 95 -3.85 3.85 14.33
C LEU A 95 -3.01 4.67 15.31
N TYR A 96 -2.48 5.81 14.88
CA TYR A 96 -1.65 6.62 15.76
C TYR A 96 -1.99 8.11 15.66
N TRP A 97 -1.88 8.77 16.78
CA TRP A 97 -1.99 10.19 16.96
C TRP A 97 -1.15 10.61 18.16
N SER A 98 -0.54 11.79 18.14
CA SER A 98 0.27 12.26 19.28
C SER A 98 0.44 13.77 19.29
N ALA A 99 -0.06 14.40 20.34
CA ALA A 99 0.22 15.81 20.61
C ALA A 99 1.68 16.05 21.01
N GLU A 100 2.30 15.10 21.72
CA GLU A 100 3.70 15.19 22.17
C GLU A 100 4.67 15.31 20.99
N TYR A 101 4.39 14.58 19.91
CA TYR A 101 5.22 14.59 18.68
C TYR A 101 4.70 15.53 17.59
N GLY A 102 3.69 16.36 17.90
CA GLY A 102 3.17 17.35 16.96
C GLY A 102 2.28 16.77 15.86
N TYR A 103 1.72 15.59 16.02
CA TYR A 103 0.78 14.98 15.08
C TYR A 103 -0.63 15.46 15.41
N PHE A 104 -0.99 16.64 14.89
CA PHE A 104 -2.24 17.35 15.20
C PHE A 104 -3.37 17.11 14.20
N GLY A 105 -3.14 16.34 13.15
CA GLY A 105 -4.15 16.00 12.16
C GLY A 105 -5.13 14.92 12.65
N VAL A 106 -5.83 14.33 11.70
CA VAL A 106 -6.61 13.10 11.96
C VAL A 106 -5.66 11.93 12.27
N GLU A 107 -6.21 10.90 12.89
CA GLU A 107 -5.45 9.66 13.15
C GLU A 107 -4.87 9.11 11.85
N GLN A 108 -3.61 8.74 11.91
CA GLN A 108 -2.89 8.16 10.78
C GLN A 108 -2.93 6.64 10.84
N MET A 109 -3.03 6.01 9.68
CA MET A 109 -3.06 4.56 9.54
C MET A 109 -1.74 4.06 9.01
N MET A 110 -1.21 3.00 9.63
CA MET A 110 0.01 2.34 9.22
C MET A 110 -0.16 0.83 9.36
N ILE A 111 0.16 0.09 8.30
CA ILE A 111 0.12 -1.37 8.33
C ILE A 111 1.48 -1.87 8.82
N VAL A 112 1.46 -2.81 9.76
CA VAL A 112 2.65 -3.53 10.22
C VAL A 112 2.50 -5.00 9.86
N GLY A 113 3.60 -5.60 9.44
CA GLY A 113 3.71 -7.05 9.24
C GLY A 113 5.10 -7.53 9.61
N SER A 114 5.24 -8.79 10.01
CA SER A 114 6.50 -9.38 10.41
C SER A 114 6.84 -10.58 9.53
N LYS A 115 8.14 -10.85 9.32
CA LYS A 115 8.60 -12.11 8.77
C LYS A 115 8.89 -13.08 9.91
N GLN A 116 8.36 -14.30 9.82
CA GLN A 116 8.60 -15.31 10.85
C GLN A 116 10.10 -15.53 11.11
N ARG A 117 10.45 -15.85 12.36
CA ARG A 117 11.83 -16.13 12.78
C ARG A 117 12.40 -17.40 12.16
#